data_2879e6ab9800de4426b14e5508460c09
#
_entry.id   2879e6ab9800de4426b14e5508460c09
#
_cell.length_a   1.000
_cell.length_b   1.000
_cell.length_c   1.000
_cell.angle_alpha   90.00
_cell.angle_beta   90.00
_cell.angle_gamma   90.00
#
_symmetry.space_group_name_H-M   'P 1'
#
loop_
_entity.id
_entity.type
_entity.pdbx_description
1 polymer ?
#
loop_
_entity_poly.entity_id
_entity_poly.type
_entity_poly.pdbx_seq_one_letter_code
_entity_poly.pdbx_strand_id
1 'polypeptide(L)'
;MNVVVHLQKKAIRKYGYEMATRQAWKCGIKANLVRRVIGLFKGQIVCVVEGCRAELSSPINNPLHDDEKQGRYVFVGGVCWEPNNIIAPGFPDFMFMHLRSMSHRHKYLSDDELFLSLA
;
A
#
# COMPACT_ATOMS: atom_id res chain seq x y z
N MET A 1 -4.95 -2.03 11.50
CA MET A 1 -5.12 -0.75 10.80
C MET A 1 -4.66 -0.87 9.37
N ASN A 2 -5.37 -0.21 8.49
CA ASN A 2 -5.03 -0.14 7.07
C ASN A 2 -4.42 1.20 6.74
N VAL A 3 -3.49 1.22 5.79
CA VAL A 3 -3.10 2.46 5.14
C VAL A 3 -3.45 2.37 3.66
N VAL A 4 -4.04 3.44 3.15
CA VAL A 4 -4.38 3.56 1.73
C VAL A 4 -3.42 4.54 1.11
N VAL A 5 -2.77 4.14 0.03
CA VAL A 5 -1.78 4.95 -0.66
C VAL A 5 -2.17 5.15 -2.12
N HIS A 6 -1.96 6.36 -2.62
CA HIS A 6 -2.24 6.70 -4.00
C HIS A 6 -1.02 6.42 -4.87
N LEU A 7 -1.18 5.54 -5.83
CA LEU A 7 -0.12 5.18 -6.75
C LEU A 7 -0.11 6.11 -7.96
N GLN A 8 1.07 6.48 -8.39
CA GLN A 8 1.26 7.25 -9.62
C GLN A 8 1.58 6.31 -10.77
N LYS A 9 1.07 6.62 -11.95
CA LYS A 9 1.32 5.84 -13.17
C LYS A 9 2.80 5.63 -13.42
N LYS A 10 3.61 6.67 -13.19
CA LYS A 10 5.06 6.61 -13.36
C LYS A 10 5.69 5.57 -12.42
N ALA A 11 5.26 5.51 -11.16
CA ALA A 11 5.76 4.56 -10.20
C ALA A 11 5.37 3.13 -10.57
N ILE A 12 4.11 2.92 -10.97
CA ILE A 12 3.62 1.62 -11.40
C ILE A 12 4.43 1.10 -12.61
N ARG A 13 4.67 1.97 -13.59
CA ARG A 13 5.44 1.61 -14.79
C ARG A 13 6.89 1.26 -14.47
N LYS A 14 7.49 1.99 -13.54
CA LYS A 14 8.91 1.85 -13.21
C LYS A 14 9.18 0.68 -12.26
N TYR A 15 8.29 0.46 -11.29
CA TYR A 15 8.54 -0.46 -10.18
C TYR A 15 7.53 -1.61 -10.09
N GLY A 16 6.41 -1.54 -10.79
CA GLY A 16 5.30 -2.47 -10.64
C GLY A 16 4.40 -2.12 -9.47
N TYR A 17 3.23 -2.77 -9.39
CA TYR A 17 2.20 -2.48 -8.38
C TYR A 17 2.69 -2.75 -6.96
N GLU A 18 3.30 -3.91 -6.74
CA GLU A 18 3.73 -4.31 -5.40
C GLU A 18 4.77 -3.34 -4.82
N MET A 19 5.85 -3.10 -5.57
CA MET A 19 6.91 -2.21 -5.11
C MET A 19 6.41 -0.78 -4.93
N ALA A 20 5.58 -0.28 -5.86
CA ALA A 20 4.99 1.05 -5.74
C ALA A 20 4.10 1.18 -4.49
N THR A 21 3.43 0.09 -4.08
CA THR A 21 2.56 0.08 -2.90
C THR A 21 3.35 -0.04 -1.61
N ARG A 22 4.38 -0.89 -1.55
CA ARG A 22 5.15 -1.17 -0.34
C ARG A 22 6.06 -0.03 0.08
N GLN A 23 6.53 0.80 -0.83
CA GLN A 23 7.60 1.77 -0.55
C GLN A 23 7.32 3.14 -1.16
N ALA A 24 7.97 4.19 -0.74
CA ALA A 24 8.50 4.46 0.59
C ALA A 24 7.70 5.66 1.05
N TRP A 25 6.97 5.50 2.13
CA TRP A 25 5.92 6.44 2.48
C TRP A 25 6.32 7.27 3.70
N LYS A 26 6.03 8.56 3.64
CA LYS A 26 6.17 9.45 4.80
C LYS A 26 5.01 9.21 5.76
N CYS A 27 5.08 8.12 6.47
CA CYS A 27 4.13 7.79 7.51
C CYS A 27 4.67 8.23 8.86
N GLY A 28 3.77 8.62 9.76
CA GLY A 28 4.15 8.85 11.14
C GLY A 28 4.30 7.53 11.90
N ILE A 29 4.44 7.63 13.23
CA ILE A 29 4.58 6.47 14.12
C ILE A 29 3.42 5.47 13.99
N LYS A 30 2.26 5.92 13.50
CA LYS A 30 1.11 5.03 13.23
C LYS A 30 1.43 3.94 12.21
N ALA A 31 2.49 4.08 11.42
CA ALA A 31 2.93 3.05 10.48
C ALA A 31 3.13 1.70 11.18
N ASN A 32 3.55 1.70 12.44
CA ASN A 32 3.76 0.49 13.22
C ASN A 32 2.47 -0.29 13.51
N LEU A 33 1.31 0.35 13.38
CA LEU A 33 0.01 -0.26 13.56
C LEU A 33 -0.56 -0.86 12.28
N VAL A 34 0.07 -0.58 11.14
CA VAL A 34 -0.43 -1.01 9.83
C VAL A 34 -0.12 -2.49 9.63
N ARG A 35 -1.15 -3.22 9.19
CA ARG A 35 -1.04 -4.63 8.81
C ARG A 35 -1.54 -4.90 7.40
N ARG A 36 -2.18 -3.89 6.80
CA ARG A 36 -2.66 -3.97 5.42
C ARG A 36 -2.40 -2.65 4.71
N VAL A 37 -1.80 -2.74 3.53
CA VAL A 37 -1.59 -1.57 2.66
C VAL A 37 -2.44 -1.75 1.42
N ILE A 38 -3.17 -0.71 1.05
CA ILE A 38 -4.04 -0.69 -0.10
C ILE A 38 -3.51 0.34 -1.10
N GLY A 39 -3.12 -0.12 -2.27
CA GLY A 39 -2.69 0.74 -3.36
C GLY A 39 -3.87 1.12 -4.25
N LEU A 40 -4.08 2.42 -4.39
CA LEU A 40 -5.11 2.98 -5.28
C LEU A 40 -4.48 3.55 -6.53
N PHE A 41 -5.11 3.29 -7.66
CA PHE A 41 -4.80 3.99 -8.89
C PHE A 41 -6.11 4.53 -9.48
N LYS A 42 -6.19 5.84 -9.62
CA LYS A 42 -7.41 6.53 -10.09
C LYS A 42 -8.66 6.12 -9.29
N GLY A 43 -8.49 5.99 -7.98
CA GLY A 43 -9.58 5.63 -7.06
C GLY A 43 -9.91 4.15 -6.99
N GLN A 44 -9.34 3.32 -7.84
CA GLN A 44 -9.56 1.88 -7.85
C GLN A 44 -8.48 1.15 -7.06
N ILE A 45 -8.89 0.16 -6.27
CA ILE A 45 -7.96 -0.71 -5.55
C ILE A 45 -7.29 -1.65 -6.55
N VAL A 46 -5.98 -1.50 -6.72
CA VAL A 46 -5.20 -2.29 -7.68
C VAL A 46 -4.13 -3.15 -7.03
N CYS A 47 -3.88 -2.94 -5.74
CA CYS A 47 -2.88 -3.73 -5.02
C CYS A 47 -3.26 -3.79 -3.54
N VAL A 48 -3.16 -4.96 -2.94
CA VAL A 48 -3.40 -5.17 -1.52
C VAL A 48 -2.27 -6.00 -0.95
N VAL A 49 -1.64 -5.49 0.11
CA VAL A 49 -0.61 -6.21 0.87
C VAL A 49 -1.17 -6.50 2.25
N GLU A 50 -1.30 -7.76 2.61
CA GLU A 50 -1.85 -8.20 3.89
C GLU A 50 -0.82 -8.87 4.77
N GLY A 51 -0.93 -8.65 6.08
CA GLY A 51 -0.02 -9.26 7.05
C GLY A 51 1.38 -8.68 7.03
N CYS A 52 1.52 -7.46 6.51
CA CYS A 52 2.81 -6.77 6.46
C CYS A 52 3.13 -6.07 7.78
N ARG A 53 4.33 -5.57 7.87
CA ARG A 53 4.78 -4.69 8.95
C ARG A 53 5.59 -3.54 8.38
N ALA A 54 5.60 -2.42 9.10
CA ALA A 54 6.39 -1.26 8.71
C ALA A 54 7.83 -1.38 9.23
N GLU A 55 8.78 -1.02 8.38
CA GLU A 55 10.18 -0.85 8.75
C GLU A 55 10.68 0.47 8.18
N LEU A 56 11.60 1.12 8.86
CA LEU A 56 12.28 2.28 8.28
C LEU A 56 13.03 1.84 7.04
N SER A 57 12.88 2.61 5.96
CA SER A 57 13.54 2.32 4.69
C SER A 57 15.05 2.33 4.85
N SER A 58 15.70 1.32 4.34
CA SER A 58 17.16 1.17 4.32
C SER A 58 17.58 0.40 3.07
N PRO A 59 18.86 0.39 2.72
CA PRO A 59 19.32 -0.43 1.59
C PRO A 59 19.06 -1.92 1.76
N ILE A 60 18.88 -2.39 3.00
CA ILE A 60 18.65 -3.81 3.30
C ILE A 60 17.23 -4.23 2.92
N ASN A 61 16.22 -3.41 3.26
CA ASN A 61 14.82 -3.77 3.06
C ASN A 61 14.19 -3.09 1.83
N ASN A 62 14.87 -2.16 1.22
CA ASN A 62 14.39 -1.42 0.07
C ASN A 62 15.52 -1.22 -0.95
N PRO A 63 15.52 -1.99 -2.06
CA PRO A 63 16.56 -1.84 -3.11
C PRO A 63 16.60 -0.45 -3.74
N LEU A 64 15.51 0.31 -3.60
CA LEU A 64 15.38 1.66 -4.16
C LEU A 64 15.69 2.75 -3.14
N HIS A 65 16.22 2.36 -1.97
CA HIS A 65 16.54 3.33 -0.93
C HIS A 65 17.62 4.30 -1.39
N ASP A 66 17.41 5.57 -1.11
CA ASP A 66 18.35 6.66 -1.30
C ASP A 66 18.14 7.69 -0.20
N ASP A 67 18.89 8.81 -0.24
CA ASP A 67 18.80 9.84 0.80
C ASP A 67 17.41 10.49 0.90
N GLU A 68 16.67 10.55 -0.21
CA GLU A 68 15.31 11.10 -0.22
C GLU A 68 14.34 10.22 0.57
N LYS A 69 14.64 8.93 0.69
CA LYS A 69 13.77 7.97 1.38
C LYS A 69 14.16 7.78 2.84
N GLN A 70 15.18 8.49 3.29
CA GLN A 70 15.58 8.49 4.71
C GLN A 70 14.41 8.95 5.58
N GLY A 71 14.08 8.19 6.63
CA GLY A 71 12.97 8.49 7.52
C GLY A 71 11.60 8.07 7.00
N ARG A 72 11.52 7.51 5.81
CA ARG A 72 10.28 6.93 5.27
C ARG A 72 10.16 5.47 5.66
N TYR A 73 8.94 4.94 5.56
CA TYR A 73 8.65 3.54 5.88
C TYR A 73 8.44 2.72 4.62
N VAL A 74 8.90 1.48 4.69
CA VAL A 74 8.58 0.44 3.72
C VAL A 74 7.77 -0.64 4.44
N PHE A 75 6.78 -1.20 3.75
CA PHE A 75 5.96 -2.28 4.31
C PHE A 75 6.47 -3.60 3.79
N VAL A 76 6.95 -4.44 4.71
CA VAL A 76 7.62 -5.71 4.38
C VAL A 76 6.80 -6.89 4.86
N GLY A 77 7.02 -8.05 4.23
CA GLY A 77 6.35 -9.28 4.57
C GLY A 77 4.91 -9.34 4.08
N GLY A 78 4.20 -10.37 4.52
CA GLY A 78 2.81 -10.57 4.15
C GLY A 78 2.64 -11.11 2.73
N VAL A 79 1.39 -11.07 2.26
CA VAL A 79 0.99 -11.53 0.93
C VAL A 79 0.52 -10.34 0.11
N CYS A 80 0.88 -10.31 -1.17
CA CYS A 80 0.47 -9.24 -2.08
C CYS A 80 -0.44 -9.81 -3.17
N TRP A 81 -1.57 -9.13 -3.38
CA TRP A 81 -2.44 -9.35 -4.54
C TRP A 81 -2.38 -8.14 -5.44
N GLU A 82 -2.19 -8.37 -6.72
CA GLU A 82 -2.10 -7.36 -7.77
C GLU A 82 -2.66 -7.93 -9.07
N PRO A 83 -2.85 -7.15 -10.14
CA PRO A 83 -3.44 -7.66 -11.38
C PRO A 83 -2.72 -8.88 -11.98
N ASN A 84 -1.42 -9.02 -11.71
CA ASN A 84 -0.62 -10.14 -12.21
C ASN A 84 -0.55 -11.32 -11.23
N ASN A 85 -1.18 -11.21 -10.07
CA ASN A 85 -1.17 -12.25 -9.02
C ASN A 85 -2.52 -12.28 -8.30
N ILE A 86 -3.56 -12.68 -9.03
CA ILE A 86 -4.94 -12.74 -8.51
C ILE A 86 -5.34 -14.16 -8.10
N ILE A 87 -4.49 -15.15 -8.33
CA ILE A 87 -4.82 -16.57 -8.14
C ILE A 87 -4.47 -17.06 -6.74
N ALA A 88 -3.73 -16.27 -5.96
CA ALA A 88 -3.33 -16.66 -4.61
C ALA A 88 -4.57 -16.82 -3.70
N PRO A 89 -4.61 -17.86 -2.83
CA PRO A 89 -5.70 -18.04 -1.88
C PRO A 89 -5.89 -16.81 -0.99
N GLY A 90 -7.15 -16.50 -0.65
CA GLY A 90 -7.46 -15.35 0.20
C GLY A 90 -7.59 -14.03 -0.54
N PHE A 91 -7.78 -14.08 -1.84
CA PHE A 91 -7.98 -12.88 -2.67
C PHE A 91 -9.06 -11.98 -2.06
N PRO A 92 -8.75 -10.69 -1.79
CA PRO A 92 -9.70 -9.81 -1.13
C PRO A 92 -10.93 -9.52 -1.99
N ASP A 93 -12.12 -9.61 -1.38
CA ASP A 93 -13.38 -9.32 -2.09
C ASP A 93 -13.44 -7.89 -2.59
N PHE A 94 -12.76 -6.97 -1.92
CA PHE A 94 -12.76 -5.55 -2.29
C PHE A 94 -11.73 -5.19 -3.37
N MET A 95 -10.96 -6.17 -3.86
CA MET A 95 -10.01 -5.91 -4.94
C MET A 95 -10.74 -5.38 -6.18
N PHE A 96 -10.16 -4.37 -6.83
CA PHE A 96 -10.72 -3.64 -7.96
C PHE A 96 -11.96 -2.79 -7.66
N MET A 97 -12.41 -2.74 -6.42
CA MET A 97 -13.44 -1.78 -6.01
C MET A 97 -12.86 -0.36 -5.95
N HIS A 98 -13.74 0.63 -5.98
CA HIS A 98 -13.34 2.02 -5.83
C HIS A 98 -13.50 2.46 -4.38
N LEU A 99 -12.60 3.33 -3.92
CA LEU A 99 -12.75 4.04 -2.67
C LEU A 99 -13.27 5.44 -2.96
N ARG A 100 -14.24 5.86 -2.13
CA ARG A 100 -14.78 7.22 -2.24
C ARG A 100 -13.71 8.23 -1.86
N SER A 101 -13.60 9.24 -2.70
CA SER A 101 -12.91 10.51 -2.50
C SER A 101 -11.84 10.55 -1.40
N MET A 102 -10.59 10.35 -1.77
CA MET A 102 -9.45 10.56 -0.88
C MET A 102 -8.57 11.69 -1.41
N SER A 103 -8.43 12.76 -0.62
CA SER A 103 -7.64 13.93 -0.97
C SER A 103 -6.17 13.85 -0.57
N HIS A 104 -5.77 12.86 0.22
CA HIS A 104 -4.41 12.71 0.74
C HIS A 104 -3.63 11.62 0.00
N ARG A 105 -2.29 11.75 -0.04
CA ARG A 105 -1.41 10.75 -0.65
C ARG A 105 -1.47 9.41 0.07
N HIS A 106 -1.72 9.44 1.38
CA HIS A 106 -1.96 8.25 2.18
C HIS A 106 -2.98 8.58 3.25
N LYS A 107 -3.73 7.58 3.69
CA LYS A 107 -4.73 7.72 4.74
C LYS A 107 -4.81 6.44 5.56
N TYR A 108 -4.82 6.61 6.88
CA TYR A 108 -5.05 5.50 7.82
C TYR A 108 -6.54 5.26 7.97
N LEU A 109 -6.96 4.03 7.86
CA LEU A 109 -8.36 3.61 8.02
C LEU A 109 -8.43 2.36 8.91
N SER A 110 -9.42 2.34 9.81
CA SER A 110 -9.84 1.08 10.42
C SER A 110 -10.51 0.18 9.37
N ASP A 111 -10.74 -1.08 9.71
CA ASP A 111 -11.47 -1.97 8.81
C ASP A 111 -12.88 -1.46 8.55
N ASP A 112 -13.57 -0.96 9.58
CA ASP A 112 -14.92 -0.42 9.43
C ASP A 112 -14.92 0.81 8.50
N GLU A 113 -13.98 1.72 8.69
CA GLU A 113 -13.84 2.89 7.82
C GLU A 113 -13.55 2.50 6.38
N LEU A 114 -12.71 1.48 6.18
CA LEU A 114 -12.39 0.98 4.85
C LEU A 114 -13.66 0.45 4.16
N PHE A 115 -14.40 -0.43 4.83
CA PHE A 115 -15.59 -1.05 4.24
C PHE A 115 -16.70 -0.03 3.95
N LEU A 116 -16.87 0.98 4.81
CA LEU A 116 -17.81 2.06 4.56
C LEU A 116 -17.41 2.96 3.40
N SER A 117 -16.13 2.97 3.04
CA SER A 117 -15.59 3.80 1.95
C SER A 117 -15.60 3.10 0.59
N LEU A 118 -15.92 1.82 0.55
CA LEU A 118 -15.98 1.06 -0.71
C LEU A 118 -17.21 1.44 -1.53
N ALA A 119 -17.00 1.51 -2.83
CA ALA A 119 -18.06 1.84 -3.78
C ALA A 119 -18.05 0.88 -4.97
#